data_013bf22ff4f056913c0335ce987c0f3d
#
_entry.id   013bf22ff4f056913c0335ce987c0f3d
#
_cell.length_a   1.000
_cell.length_b   1.000
_cell.length_c   1.000
_cell.angle_alpha   90.00
_cell.angle_beta   90.00
_cell.angle_gamma   90.00
#
_symmetry.space_group_name_H-M   'P 1'
#
loop_
_entity.id
_entity.type
_entity.pdbx_description
1 polymer ?
#
loop_
_entity_poly.entity_id
_entity_poly.type
_entity_poly.pdbx_seq_one_letter_code
_entity_poly.pdbx_strand_id
1 'polypeptide(L)'
;GIFTPREVLPLSVFERFESIIGKGRVVDAQEIYYKQKYIKSDREMELTRQAARMCDVMLEGMLAVLEPGMLETEVASWGYLIGRQLGAECFGFDIMVTSGEANRSLIGKALNREIKEGDYVHLGVAPKCDGLTACERCTVIATLDPAAITEDQHFWINFVEGAYQVGLDAYRRVSREHLPAKLQEQALCDYFKAHEPEVCRRLGKQIDLVRQKPYTGTHNGGYTECQEFYGAITLNSEEPLGEQIVTMLDVAVRGVGNMWNDVVIPGMDYVLVEKTLGKFGERVDVLNELPINLQRYVGRVVD
;
A
#
# COMPACT_ATOMS: atom_id res chain seq x y z
N GLY A 1 20.64 0.06 -30.68
CA GLY A 1 20.71 -0.31 -29.28
C GLY A 1 19.50 -1.13 -28.85
N ILE A 2 19.58 -1.75 -27.69
CA ILE A 2 18.44 -2.39 -27.04
C ILE A 2 18.00 -1.48 -25.90
N PHE A 3 16.69 -1.14 -25.86
CA PHE A 3 16.09 -0.30 -24.85
C PHE A 3 15.30 -1.20 -23.90
N THR A 4 15.58 -1.14 -22.60
CA THR A 4 14.92 -1.97 -21.59
C THR A 4 14.98 -1.31 -20.21
N PRO A 5 14.00 -1.53 -19.33
CA PRO A 5 14.12 -1.13 -17.94
C PRO A 5 15.25 -1.89 -17.26
N ARG A 6 16.25 -1.19 -16.78
CA ARG A 6 17.46 -1.77 -16.19
C ARG A 6 17.16 -2.67 -14.98
N GLU A 7 16.20 -2.28 -14.16
CA GLU A 7 15.86 -2.96 -12.91
C GLU A 7 15.29 -4.37 -13.08
N VAL A 8 14.74 -4.67 -14.27
CA VAL A 8 14.11 -5.97 -14.54
C VAL A 8 14.93 -6.85 -15.49
N LEU A 9 16.12 -6.41 -15.91
CA LEU A 9 16.98 -7.18 -16.79
C LEU A 9 17.99 -7.97 -15.95
N PRO A 10 17.91 -9.33 -15.92
CA PRO A 10 18.91 -10.14 -15.23
C PRO A 10 20.31 -9.91 -15.79
N LEU A 11 21.33 -9.88 -14.93
CA LEU A 11 22.72 -9.64 -15.33
C LEU A 11 23.20 -10.58 -16.44
N SER A 12 22.89 -11.86 -16.33
CA SER A 12 23.25 -12.85 -17.35
C SER A 12 22.63 -12.56 -18.72
N VAL A 13 21.44 -12.02 -18.78
CA VAL A 13 20.78 -11.60 -20.01
C VAL A 13 21.44 -10.33 -20.55
N PHE A 14 21.76 -9.38 -19.68
CA PHE A 14 22.51 -8.17 -20.04
C PHE A 14 23.88 -8.53 -20.65
N GLU A 15 24.67 -9.37 -20.01
CA GLU A 15 25.96 -9.83 -20.50
C GLU A 15 25.83 -10.55 -21.84
N ARG A 16 24.78 -11.35 -22.02
CA ARG A 16 24.52 -12.03 -23.31
C ARG A 16 24.22 -11.03 -24.41
N PHE A 17 23.41 -9.99 -24.15
CA PHE A 17 23.18 -8.92 -25.12
C PHE A 17 24.48 -8.22 -25.48
N GLU A 18 25.28 -7.80 -24.51
CA GLU A 18 26.56 -7.13 -24.76
C GLU A 18 27.53 -7.99 -25.57
N SER A 19 27.55 -9.33 -25.35
CA SER A 19 28.39 -10.24 -26.12
C SER A 19 28.00 -10.33 -27.61
N ILE A 20 26.72 -10.06 -27.93
CA ILE A 20 26.21 -10.12 -29.32
C ILE A 20 26.33 -8.77 -30.01
N ILE A 21 25.93 -7.69 -29.35
CA ILE A 21 25.82 -6.36 -29.99
C ILE A 21 26.96 -5.41 -29.65
N GLY A 22 27.85 -5.80 -28.72
CA GLY A 22 28.98 -4.99 -28.25
C GLY A 22 28.69 -4.23 -26.95
N LYS A 23 29.74 -4.03 -26.17
CA LYS A 23 29.66 -3.30 -24.87
C LYS A 23 29.16 -1.87 -25.03
N GLY A 24 28.35 -1.41 -24.07
CA GLY A 24 27.82 -0.04 -24.04
C GLY A 24 26.74 0.24 -25.06
N ARG A 25 26.23 -0.79 -25.76
CA ARG A 25 25.13 -0.65 -26.73
C ARG A 25 23.75 -1.02 -26.15
N VAL A 26 23.73 -1.54 -24.95
CA VAL A 26 22.51 -1.68 -24.14
C VAL A 26 22.38 -0.41 -23.32
N VAL A 27 21.26 0.28 -23.46
CA VAL A 27 20.99 1.55 -22.75
C VAL A 27 19.77 1.41 -21.86
N ASP A 28 19.82 2.07 -20.73
CA ASP A 28 18.67 2.15 -19.82
C ASP A 28 17.58 3.05 -20.46
N ALA A 29 16.39 2.49 -20.59
CA ALA A 29 15.19 3.19 -21.08
C ALA A 29 14.07 3.24 -20.04
N GLN A 30 14.40 3.02 -18.78
CA GLN A 30 13.46 2.92 -17.67
C GLN A 30 12.54 4.15 -17.59
N GLU A 31 13.06 5.35 -17.70
CA GLU A 31 12.29 6.57 -17.64
C GLU A 31 11.24 6.66 -18.77
N ILE A 32 11.62 6.30 -20.00
CA ILE A 32 10.70 6.27 -21.14
C ILE A 32 9.60 5.23 -20.89
N TYR A 33 9.98 4.05 -20.43
CA TYR A 33 9.07 2.94 -20.15
C TYR A 33 8.07 3.31 -19.02
N TYR A 34 8.53 3.93 -17.96
CA TYR A 34 7.67 4.33 -16.84
C TYR A 34 6.71 5.46 -17.22
N LYS A 35 7.18 6.46 -17.96
CA LYS A 35 6.31 7.53 -18.50
C LYS A 35 5.25 6.98 -19.45
N GLN A 36 5.60 5.97 -20.26
CA GLN A 36 4.65 5.32 -21.17
C GLN A 36 3.52 4.60 -20.42
N LYS A 37 3.84 3.95 -19.30
CA LYS A 37 2.85 3.26 -18.45
C LYS A 37 2.02 4.19 -17.59
N TYR A 38 2.51 5.40 -17.33
CA TYR A 38 1.94 6.32 -16.35
C TYR A 38 0.54 6.80 -16.72
N ILE A 39 0.35 7.24 -17.97
CA ILE A 39 -0.96 7.68 -18.46
C ILE A 39 -1.76 6.48 -18.95
N LYS A 40 -2.97 6.34 -18.43
CA LYS A 40 -3.86 5.23 -18.72
C LYS A 40 -4.92 5.63 -19.77
N SER A 41 -5.26 4.71 -20.64
CA SER A 41 -6.47 4.81 -21.46
C SER A 41 -7.73 4.53 -20.64
N ASP A 42 -8.90 4.85 -21.18
CA ASP A 42 -10.20 4.57 -20.55
C ASP A 42 -10.37 3.08 -20.26
N ARG A 43 -9.90 2.21 -21.18
CA ARG A 43 -9.95 0.76 -20.98
C ARG A 43 -9.07 0.29 -19.83
N GLU A 44 -7.87 0.84 -19.69
CA GLU A 44 -6.96 0.54 -18.58
C GLU A 44 -7.53 1.00 -17.24
N MET A 45 -8.17 2.18 -17.21
CA MET A 45 -8.86 2.66 -16.00
C MET A 45 -10.02 1.75 -15.62
N GLU A 46 -10.79 1.22 -16.59
CA GLU A 46 -11.87 0.27 -16.31
C GLU A 46 -11.33 -1.07 -15.79
N LEU A 47 -10.25 -1.61 -16.36
CA LEU A 47 -9.60 -2.82 -15.88
C LEU A 47 -9.06 -2.64 -14.45
N THR A 48 -8.47 -1.48 -14.15
CA THR A 48 -8.03 -1.14 -12.79
C THR A 48 -9.21 -1.08 -11.82
N ARG A 49 -10.36 -0.54 -12.24
CA ARG A 49 -11.58 -0.54 -11.43
C ARG A 49 -12.09 -1.97 -11.15
N GLN A 50 -12.00 -2.87 -12.12
CA GLN A 50 -12.32 -4.28 -11.92
C GLN A 50 -11.35 -4.94 -10.94
N ALA A 51 -10.03 -4.68 -11.05
CA ALA A 51 -9.04 -5.16 -10.09
C ALA A 51 -9.31 -4.62 -8.68
N ALA A 52 -9.73 -3.36 -8.53
CA ALA A 52 -10.10 -2.77 -7.23
C ALA A 52 -11.30 -3.48 -6.58
N ARG A 53 -12.34 -3.82 -7.36
CA ARG A 53 -13.47 -4.63 -6.85
C ARG A 53 -13.04 -6.04 -6.44
N MET A 54 -12.06 -6.63 -7.16
CA MET A 54 -11.47 -7.90 -6.72
C MET A 54 -10.78 -7.74 -5.36
N CYS A 55 -10.05 -6.63 -5.13
CA CYS A 55 -9.44 -6.36 -3.82
C CYS A 55 -10.47 -6.36 -2.71
N ASP A 56 -11.59 -5.63 -2.90
CA ASP A 56 -12.65 -5.53 -1.91
C ASP A 56 -13.17 -6.93 -1.51
N VAL A 57 -13.54 -7.77 -2.50
CA VAL A 57 -14.08 -9.12 -2.23
C VAL A 57 -13.02 -10.04 -1.60
N MET A 58 -11.76 -9.92 -2.01
CA MET A 58 -10.66 -10.70 -1.43
C MET A 58 -10.44 -10.34 0.04
N LEU A 59 -10.34 -9.03 0.37
CA LEU A 59 -10.15 -8.59 1.75
C LEU A 59 -11.34 -8.93 2.64
N GLU A 60 -12.56 -8.71 2.16
CA GLU A 60 -13.77 -9.07 2.91
C GLU A 60 -13.78 -10.56 3.26
N GLY A 61 -13.47 -11.44 2.31
CA GLY A 61 -13.40 -12.88 2.55
C GLY A 61 -12.25 -13.29 3.48
N MET A 62 -11.09 -12.65 3.38
CA MET A 62 -9.96 -12.90 4.30
C MET A 62 -10.29 -12.43 5.72
N LEU A 63 -10.91 -11.27 5.86
CA LEU A 63 -11.33 -10.73 7.17
C LEU A 63 -12.44 -11.57 7.81
N ALA A 64 -13.37 -12.07 7.02
CA ALA A 64 -14.47 -12.90 7.51
C ALA A 64 -14.00 -14.19 8.19
N VAL A 65 -12.88 -14.76 7.72
CA VAL A 65 -12.31 -15.99 8.30
C VAL A 65 -11.24 -15.71 9.35
N LEU A 66 -10.75 -14.48 9.46
CA LEU A 66 -9.66 -14.14 10.39
C LEU A 66 -10.09 -14.31 11.84
N GLU A 67 -9.45 -15.24 12.54
CA GLU A 67 -9.63 -15.50 13.96
C GLU A 67 -8.27 -15.71 14.65
N PRO A 68 -8.12 -15.32 15.92
CA PRO A 68 -6.97 -15.72 16.72
C PRO A 68 -6.81 -17.24 16.75
N GLY A 69 -5.58 -17.73 16.66
CA GLY A 69 -5.24 -19.16 16.57
C GLY A 69 -5.04 -19.67 15.14
N MET A 70 -5.49 -18.94 14.12
CA MET A 70 -5.19 -19.29 12.73
C MET A 70 -3.74 -18.98 12.36
N LEU A 71 -3.21 -19.69 11.35
CA LEU A 71 -1.93 -19.33 10.74
C LEU A 71 -2.12 -18.20 9.73
N GLU A 72 -1.14 -17.31 9.61
CA GLU A 72 -1.14 -16.28 8.59
C GLU A 72 -1.33 -16.86 7.17
N THR A 73 -0.73 -18.03 6.90
CA THR A 73 -0.88 -18.75 5.62
C THR A 73 -2.28 -19.29 5.38
N GLU A 74 -3.03 -19.63 6.43
CA GLU A 74 -4.43 -20.06 6.30
C GLU A 74 -5.30 -18.89 5.85
N VAL A 75 -5.15 -17.72 6.47
CA VAL A 75 -5.88 -16.50 6.06
C VAL A 75 -5.50 -16.08 4.64
N ALA A 76 -4.20 -16.09 4.29
CA ALA A 76 -3.73 -15.75 2.94
C ALA A 76 -4.28 -16.69 1.87
N SER A 77 -4.46 -17.98 2.19
CA SER A 77 -4.99 -18.97 1.23
C SER A 77 -6.41 -18.64 0.76
N TRP A 78 -7.24 -18.04 1.61
CA TRP A 78 -8.56 -17.53 1.22
C TRP A 78 -8.46 -16.41 0.20
N GLY A 79 -7.55 -15.48 0.39
CA GLY A 79 -7.30 -14.41 -0.58
C GLY A 79 -6.89 -14.96 -1.95
N TYR A 80 -5.97 -15.94 -1.99
CA TYR A 80 -5.60 -16.60 -3.25
C TYR A 80 -6.77 -17.33 -3.91
N LEU A 81 -7.56 -18.08 -3.13
CA LEU A 81 -8.72 -18.80 -3.65
C LEU A 81 -9.73 -17.83 -4.27
N ILE A 82 -10.13 -16.80 -3.52
CA ILE A 82 -11.12 -15.83 -3.95
C ILE A 82 -10.62 -15.07 -5.19
N GLY A 83 -9.39 -14.55 -5.16
CA GLY A 83 -8.82 -13.82 -6.28
C GLY A 83 -8.79 -14.65 -7.57
N ARG A 84 -8.42 -15.94 -7.48
CA ARG A 84 -8.45 -16.85 -8.65
C ARG A 84 -9.85 -17.14 -9.14
N GLN A 85 -10.83 -17.31 -8.25
CA GLN A 85 -12.23 -17.50 -8.63
C GLN A 85 -12.83 -16.26 -9.32
N LEU A 86 -12.38 -15.07 -8.95
CA LEU A 86 -12.77 -13.80 -9.59
C LEU A 86 -12.05 -13.54 -10.92
N GLY A 87 -11.07 -14.37 -11.29
CA GLY A 87 -10.36 -14.28 -12.57
C GLY A 87 -9.01 -13.54 -12.49
N ALA A 88 -8.45 -13.30 -11.30
CA ALA A 88 -7.09 -12.76 -11.20
C ALA A 88 -6.09 -13.71 -11.86
N GLU A 89 -5.41 -13.26 -12.93
CA GLU A 89 -4.41 -14.05 -13.64
C GLU A 89 -3.07 -14.13 -12.89
N CYS A 90 -2.76 -13.11 -12.11
CA CYS A 90 -1.64 -13.07 -11.18
C CYS A 90 -1.86 -11.98 -10.11
N PHE A 91 -0.85 -11.74 -9.30
CA PHE A 91 -0.91 -10.73 -8.24
C PHE A 91 0.29 -9.79 -8.38
N GLY A 92 0.12 -8.52 -8.04
CA GLY A 92 1.18 -7.50 -8.05
C GLY A 92 2.26 -7.78 -6.99
N PHE A 93 1.84 -8.40 -5.88
CA PHE A 93 2.69 -8.97 -4.83
C PHE A 93 2.01 -10.20 -4.22
N ASP A 94 2.77 -11.02 -3.49
CA ASP A 94 2.18 -12.13 -2.71
C ASP A 94 1.19 -11.58 -1.69
N ILE A 95 0.04 -12.26 -1.53
CA ILE A 95 -0.97 -11.85 -0.55
C ILE A 95 -0.33 -11.72 0.82
N MET A 96 -0.46 -10.54 1.42
CA MET A 96 0.12 -10.21 2.69
C MET A 96 -0.85 -10.56 3.82
N VAL A 97 -0.35 -11.30 4.79
CA VAL A 97 -0.92 -11.44 6.13
C VAL A 97 0.25 -11.49 7.07
N THR A 98 0.43 -10.46 7.88
CA THR A 98 1.53 -10.40 8.84
C THR A 98 1.00 -10.00 10.21
N SER A 99 1.43 -10.70 11.24
CA SER A 99 1.02 -10.49 12.63
C SER A 99 2.21 -10.44 13.58
N GLY A 100 2.03 -9.91 14.77
CA GLY A 100 3.07 -9.81 15.79
C GLY A 100 4.37 -9.23 15.22
N GLU A 101 5.52 -9.81 15.54
CA GLU A 101 6.82 -9.30 15.07
C GLU A 101 6.99 -9.31 13.54
N ALA A 102 6.27 -10.17 12.79
CA ALA A 102 6.31 -10.17 11.33
C ALA A 102 5.69 -8.89 10.74
N ASN A 103 4.80 -8.23 11.48
CA ASN A 103 4.18 -6.95 11.11
C ASN A 103 5.12 -5.74 11.27
N ARG A 104 6.43 -5.94 11.47
CA ARG A 104 7.45 -4.88 11.46
C ARG A 104 7.91 -4.53 10.05
N SER A 105 7.48 -5.26 9.03
CA SER A 105 7.82 -5.03 7.64
C SER A 105 6.63 -4.43 6.89
N LEU A 106 6.87 -3.38 6.09
CA LEU A 106 5.87 -2.79 5.21
C LEU A 106 5.35 -3.80 4.17
N ILE A 107 6.23 -4.67 3.67
CA ILE A 107 5.94 -5.69 2.69
C ILE A 107 6.39 -7.03 3.27
N GLY A 108 5.45 -7.76 3.86
CA GLY A 108 5.68 -9.06 4.46
C GLY A 108 4.85 -10.15 3.80
N LYS A 109 5.40 -11.35 3.72
CA LYS A 109 4.67 -12.54 3.29
C LYS A 109 4.03 -13.23 4.48
N ALA A 110 2.89 -13.87 4.24
CA ALA A 110 2.30 -14.78 5.20
C ALA A 110 3.26 -15.94 5.50
N LEU A 111 3.46 -16.22 6.77
CA LEU A 111 4.30 -17.30 7.29
C LEU A 111 3.43 -18.32 8.06
N ASN A 112 4.02 -19.48 8.39
CA ASN A 112 3.40 -20.44 9.32
C ASN A 112 3.52 -19.93 10.77
N ARG A 113 2.99 -18.73 11.00
CA ARG A 113 2.92 -18.07 12.31
C ARG A 113 1.47 -18.06 12.76
N GLU A 114 1.24 -18.40 14.00
CA GLU A 114 -0.06 -18.29 14.65
C GLU A 114 -0.37 -16.82 14.96
N ILE A 115 -1.52 -16.37 14.53
CA ILE A 115 -2.09 -15.04 14.85
C ILE A 115 -2.64 -15.12 16.28
N LYS A 116 -2.20 -14.22 17.14
CA LYS A 116 -2.61 -14.21 18.55
C LYS A 116 -3.70 -13.20 18.81
N GLU A 117 -4.50 -13.46 19.85
CA GLU A 117 -5.48 -12.49 20.35
C GLU A 117 -4.82 -11.14 20.62
N GLY A 118 -5.38 -10.07 20.06
CA GLY A 118 -4.89 -8.70 20.20
C GLY A 118 -3.72 -8.30 19.28
N ASP A 119 -3.25 -9.19 18.39
CA ASP A 119 -2.22 -8.82 17.42
C ASP A 119 -2.74 -7.76 16.44
N TYR A 120 -1.89 -6.80 16.08
CA TYR A 120 -2.09 -6.04 14.84
C TYR A 120 -1.85 -6.99 13.67
N VAL A 121 -2.84 -7.15 12.82
CA VAL A 121 -2.74 -7.95 11.59
C VAL A 121 -2.84 -7.04 10.39
N HIS A 122 -1.79 -7.02 9.60
CA HIS A 122 -1.76 -6.35 8.33
C HIS A 122 -2.16 -7.33 7.22
N LEU A 123 -3.17 -6.97 6.45
CA LEU A 123 -3.62 -7.69 5.27
C LEU A 123 -3.42 -6.82 4.03
N GLY A 124 -3.04 -7.47 2.91
CA GLY A 124 -2.85 -6.77 1.65
C GLY A 124 -3.05 -7.66 0.43
N VAL A 125 -3.74 -7.13 -0.57
CA VAL A 125 -4.06 -7.80 -1.82
C VAL A 125 -3.84 -6.89 -3.01
N ALA A 126 -3.33 -7.45 -4.11
CA ALA A 126 -3.10 -6.72 -5.36
C ALA A 126 -3.35 -7.62 -6.58
N PRO A 127 -4.62 -8.03 -6.83
CA PRO A 127 -4.95 -8.86 -7.99
C PRO A 127 -4.69 -8.12 -9.30
N LYS A 128 -4.39 -8.87 -10.38
CA LYS A 128 -4.31 -8.35 -11.74
C LYS A 128 -5.46 -8.81 -12.60
N CYS A 129 -6.03 -7.86 -13.33
CA CYS A 129 -7.07 -8.05 -14.34
C CYS A 129 -6.54 -7.55 -15.69
N ASP A 130 -6.36 -8.45 -16.67
CA ASP A 130 -5.75 -8.15 -17.97
C ASP A 130 -4.43 -7.33 -17.85
N GLY A 131 -3.57 -7.71 -16.90
CA GLY A 131 -2.28 -7.07 -16.65
C GLY A 131 -2.32 -5.81 -15.77
N LEU A 132 -3.48 -5.24 -15.48
CA LEU A 132 -3.65 -4.06 -14.61
C LEU A 132 -3.93 -4.50 -13.18
N THR A 133 -3.27 -3.84 -12.22
CA THR A 133 -3.44 -4.12 -10.79
C THR A 133 -4.05 -2.92 -10.06
N ALA A 134 -4.86 -3.23 -9.07
CA ALA A 134 -5.20 -2.34 -7.97
C ALA A 134 -4.62 -2.91 -6.68
N CYS A 135 -4.57 -2.11 -5.65
CA CYS A 135 -4.10 -2.52 -4.34
C CYS A 135 -5.09 -2.09 -3.26
N GLU A 136 -5.24 -2.94 -2.27
CA GLU A 136 -5.92 -2.58 -1.02
C GLU A 136 -5.22 -3.25 0.13
N ARG A 137 -4.93 -2.46 1.17
CA ARG A 137 -4.29 -2.94 2.39
C ARG A 137 -4.93 -2.30 3.61
N CYS A 138 -4.97 -3.05 4.69
CA CYS A 138 -5.50 -2.58 5.97
C CYS A 138 -4.75 -3.19 7.14
N THR A 139 -4.88 -2.56 8.29
CA THR A 139 -4.52 -3.16 9.58
C THR A 139 -5.77 -3.30 10.43
N VAL A 140 -5.95 -4.47 11.01
CA VAL A 140 -7.01 -4.80 11.98
C VAL A 140 -6.41 -5.41 13.23
N ILE A 141 -7.19 -5.48 14.29
CA ILE A 141 -6.83 -6.22 15.51
C ILE A 141 -7.46 -7.60 15.46
N ALA A 142 -6.66 -8.62 15.66
CA ALA A 142 -7.12 -10.01 15.73
C ALA A 142 -7.88 -10.25 17.03
N THR A 143 -9.17 -10.02 17.01
CA THR A 143 -10.08 -10.30 18.12
C THR A 143 -11.51 -10.46 17.62
N LEU A 144 -12.26 -11.39 18.21
CA LEU A 144 -13.71 -11.52 17.98
C LEU A 144 -14.52 -10.66 18.94
N ASP A 145 -13.90 -10.11 20.00
CA ASP A 145 -14.52 -9.20 20.95
C ASP A 145 -14.05 -7.75 20.73
N PRO A 146 -14.84 -6.88 20.11
CA PRO A 146 -14.47 -5.48 19.92
C PRO A 146 -14.13 -4.73 21.22
N ALA A 147 -14.63 -5.20 22.38
CA ALA A 147 -14.33 -4.58 23.67
C ALA A 147 -12.92 -4.91 24.17
N ALA A 148 -12.25 -5.92 23.58
CA ALA A 148 -10.86 -6.27 23.90
C ALA A 148 -9.85 -5.33 23.22
N ILE A 149 -10.26 -4.53 22.24
CA ILE A 149 -9.38 -3.57 21.54
C ILE A 149 -9.01 -2.46 22.53
N THR A 150 -7.70 -2.30 22.74
CA THR A 150 -7.19 -1.31 23.70
C THR A 150 -7.33 0.13 23.22
N GLU A 151 -7.29 1.10 24.16
CA GLU A 151 -7.31 2.52 23.81
C GLU A 151 -6.14 2.92 22.89
N ASP A 152 -4.95 2.34 23.11
CA ASP A 152 -3.79 2.60 22.25
C ASP A 152 -3.96 2.04 20.85
N GLN A 153 -4.58 0.87 20.70
CA GLN A 153 -4.89 0.30 19.39
C GLN A 153 -5.91 1.17 18.64
N HIS A 154 -6.97 1.60 19.31
CA HIS A 154 -7.92 2.56 18.74
C HIS A 154 -7.25 3.87 18.34
N PHE A 155 -6.35 4.39 19.17
CA PHE A 155 -5.62 5.63 18.86
C PHE A 155 -4.82 5.50 17.56
N TRP A 156 -4.04 4.43 17.38
CA TRP A 156 -3.20 4.28 16.19
C TRP A 156 -3.99 4.00 14.92
N ILE A 157 -5.07 3.21 15.00
CA ILE A 157 -5.98 3.01 13.87
C ILE A 157 -6.61 4.34 13.45
N ASN A 158 -7.17 5.10 14.38
CA ASN A 158 -7.78 6.40 14.10
C ASN A 158 -6.75 7.42 13.58
N PHE A 159 -5.51 7.39 14.09
CA PHE A 159 -4.42 8.23 13.62
C PHE A 159 -4.15 8.02 12.13
N VAL A 160 -4.03 6.75 11.70
CA VAL A 160 -3.76 6.43 10.28
C VAL A 160 -4.96 6.73 9.40
N GLU A 161 -6.19 6.50 9.86
CA GLU A 161 -7.41 6.88 9.14
C GLU A 161 -7.48 8.40 8.93
N GLY A 162 -7.14 9.19 9.96
CA GLY A 162 -7.06 10.66 9.83
C GLY A 162 -5.97 11.10 8.86
N ALA A 163 -4.80 10.46 8.90
CA ALA A 163 -3.72 10.73 7.95
C ALA A 163 -4.13 10.38 6.51
N TYR A 164 -4.82 9.25 6.30
CA TYR A 164 -5.36 8.87 4.99
C TYR A 164 -6.32 9.93 4.47
N GLN A 165 -7.25 10.42 5.30
CA GLN A 165 -8.20 11.45 4.88
C GLN A 165 -7.51 12.75 4.47
N VAL A 166 -6.51 13.19 5.25
CA VAL A 166 -5.69 14.37 4.91
C VAL A 166 -4.93 14.16 3.60
N GLY A 167 -4.35 12.97 3.40
CA GLY A 167 -3.66 12.60 2.17
C GLY A 167 -4.60 12.62 0.95
N LEU A 168 -5.82 12.10 1.09
CA LEU A 168 -6.83 12.08 0.02
C LEU A 168 -7.30 13.49 -0.33
N ASP A 169 -7.57 14.33 0.66
CA ASP A 169 -8.01 15.70 0.43
C ASP A 169 -6.89 16.54 -0.24
N ALA A 170 -5.65 16.34 0.19
CA ALA A 170 -4.49 16.96 -0.45
C ALA A 170 -4.30 16.46 -1.89
N TYR A 171 -4.45 15.16 -2.15
CA TYR A 171 -4.37 14.57 -3.49
C TYR A 171 -5.45 15.15 -4.41
N ARG A 172 -6.70 15.27 -3.94
CA ARG A 172 -7.79 15.90 -4.66
C ARG A 172 -7.51 17.37 -4.98
N ARG A 173 -6.93 18.10 -4.02
CA ARG A 173 -6.55 19.51 -4.21
C ARG A 173 -5.46 19.66 -5.28
N VAL A 174 -4.35 18.91 -5.16
CA VAL A 174 -3.26 19.02 -6.15
C VAL A 174 -3.70 18.59 -7.55
N SER A 175 -4.62 17.60 -7.64
CA SER A 175 -5.20 17.18 -8.91
C SER A 175 -6.05 18.26 -9.58
N ARG A 176 -6.95 18.90 -8.81
CA ARG A 176 -7.88 19.95 -9.30
C ARG A 176 -7.16 21.24 -9.66
N GLU A 177 -6.14 21.60 -8.88
CA GLU A 177 -5.44 22.89 -9.01
C GLU A 177 -4.14 22.76 -9.82
N HIS A 178 -3.85 21.57 -10.37
CA HIS A 178 -2.62 21.26 -11.14
C HIS A 178 -1.34 21.68 -10.40
N LEU A 179 -1.31 21.43 -9.09
CA LEU A 179 -0.18 21.76 -8.25
C LEU A 179 0.89 20.65 -8.28
N PRO A 180 2.15 20.95 -7.89
CA PRO A 180 3.19 19.95 -7.74
C PRO A 180 2.78 18.80 -6.83
N ALA A 181 3.04 17.55 -7.25
CA ALA A 181 2.63 16.35 -6.52
C ALA A 181 3.23 16.29 -5.10
N LYS A 182 4.41 16.86 -4.88
CA LYS A 182 5.06 16.95 -3.55
C LYS A 182 4.17 17.56 -2.46
N LEU A 183 3.21 18.41 -2.80
CA LEU A 183 2.32 19.06 -1.82
C LEU A 183 1.36 18.07 -1.16
N GLN A 184 1.07 16.95 -1.81
CA GLN A 184 0.34 15.85 -1.20
C GLN A 184 1.18 15.17 -0.11
N GLU A 185 2.44 14.86 -0.40
CA GLU A 185 3.38 14.29 0.58
C GLU A 185 3.68 15.26 1.73
N GLN A 186 3.80 16.57 1.43
CA GLN A 186 3.96 17.60 2.45
C GLN A 186 2.79 17.63 3.43
N ALA A 187 1.55 17.50 2.94
CA ALA A 187 0.37 17.47 3.80
C ALA A 187 0.38 16.27 4.78
N LEU A 188 0.86 15.11 4.32
CA LEU A 188 1.06 13.95 5.20
C LEU A 188 2.15 14.23 6.26
N CYS A 189 3.29 14.79 5.86
CA CYS A 189 4.34 15.16 6.81
C CYS A 189 3.84 16.18 7.85
N ASP A 190 3.06 17.16 7.43
CA ASP A 190 2.49 18.20 8.31
C ASP A 190 1.49 17.58 9.32
N TYR A 191 0.66 16.62 8.88
CA TYR A 191 -0.23 15.88 9.76
C TYR A 191 0.54 15.13 10.85
N PHE A 192 1.55 14.37 10.48
CA PHE A 192 2.41 13.65 11.45
C PHE A 192 3.07 14.63 12.42
N LYS A 193 3.62 15.73 11.90
CA LYS A 193 4.28 16.76 12.74
C LYS A 193 3.31 17.42 13.72
N ALA A 194 2.08 17.68 13.30
CA ALA A 194 1.06 18.27 14.16
C ALA A 194 0.66 17.35 15.33
N HIS A 195 0.70 16.03 15.16
CA HIS A 195 0.36 15.05 16.19
C HIS A 195 1.54 14.64 17.07
N GLU A 196 2.77 14.98 16.71
CA GLU A 196 3.98 14.63 17.45
C GLU A 196 3.93 15.00 18.94
N PRO A 197 3.46 16.21 19.36
CA PRO A 197 3.39 16.56 20.78
C PRO A 197 2.48 15.65 21.59
N GLU A 198 1.35 15.21 21.02
CA GLU A 198 0.43 14.28 21.68
C GLU A 198 1.05 12.89 21.82
N VAL A 199 1.65 12.38 20.75
CA VAL A 199 2.33 11.08 20.75
C VAL A 199 3.49 11.08 21.75
N CYS A 200 4.31 12.13 21.78
CA CYS A 200 5.38 12.27 22.77
C CYS A 200 4.84 12.21 24.22
N ARG A 201 3.72 12.86 24.48
CA ARG A 201 3.07 12.80 25.81
C ARG A 201 2.58 11.39 26.16
N ARG A 202 1.94 10.68 25.19
CA ARG A 202 1.49 9.29 25.40
C ARG A 202 2.64 8.35 25.69
N LEU A 203 3.75 8.50 24.97
CA LEU A 203 4.93 7.64 25.11
C LEU A 203 5.83 8.03 26.33
N GLY A 204 5.65 9.19 26.91
CA GLY A 204 6.53 9.73 27.96
C GLY A 204 7.97 10.01 27.48
N LYS A 205 8.17 10.11 26.15
CA LYS A 205 9.49 10.38 25.54
C LYS A 205 9.37 11.20 24.28
N GLN A 206 10.47 11.87 23.90
CA GLN A 206 10.53 12.59 22.62
C GLN A 206 10.82 11.64 21.47
N ILE A 207 10.07 11.76 20.41
CA ILE A 207 10.31 11.06 19.12
C ILE A 207 10.12 12.06 17.98
N ASP A 208 10.71 11.75 16.83
CA ASP A 208 10.40 12.40 15.56
C ASP A 208 9.32 11.53 14.85
N LEU A 209 8.07 11.94 14.97
CA LEU A 209 6.95 11.16 14.45
C LEU A 209 6.93 11.11 12.91
N VAL A 210 7.46 12.14 12.24
CA VAL A 210 7.58 12.15 10.78
C VAL A 210 8.49 11.02 10.27
N ARG A 211 9.52 10.66 11.03
CA ARG A 211 10.39 9.51 10.71
C ARG A 211 9.71 8.16 10.89
N GLN A 212 8.59 8.10 11.59
CA GLN A 212 7.80 6.88 11.73
C GLN A 212 6.81 6.69 10.56
N LYS A 213 6.65 7.69 9.69
CA LYS A 213 6.03 7.54 8.39
C LYS A 213 6.99 6.83 7.42
N PRO A 214 6.57 5.90 6.56
CA PRO A 214 7.37 5.44 5.44
C PRO A 214 7.87 6.59 4.56
N TYR A 215 8.82 6.31 3.67
CA TYR A 215 9.45 7.30 2.78
C TYR A 215 8.43 8.03 1.88
N THR A 216 7.29 7.43 1.61
CA THR A 216 6.14 8.03 0.94
C THR A 216 4.84 7.51 1.53
N GLY A 217 3.75 8.27 1.40
CA GLY A 217 2.40 7.81 1.64
C GLY A 217 1.62 7.66 0.33
N THR A 218 2.26 7.76 -0.84
CA THR A 218 1.56 7.74 -2.13
C THR A 218 2.51 7.34 -3.25
N HIS A 219 2.06 6.43 -4.11
CA HIS A 219 2.84 6.04 -5.29
C HIS A 219 1.91 5.76 -6.48
N ASN A 220 2.46 5.87 -7.70
CA ASN A 220 1.72 5.55 -8.92
C ASN A 220 1.82 4.04 -9.21
N GLY A 221 0.82 3.52 -9.90
CA GLY A 221 0.74 2.12 -10.27
C GLY A 221 -0.26 1.87 -11.39
N GLY A 222 -0.65 0.61 -11.52
CA GLY A 222 -1.57 0.11 -12.53
C GLY A 222 -0.99 -1.10 -13.26
N TYR A 223 -0.01 -0.96 -14.13
CA TYR A 223 0.71 -2.10 -14.74
C TYR A 223 1.61 -2.82 -13.75
N THR A 224 2.19 -2.05 -12.84
CA THR A 224 2.95 -2.53 -11.70
C THR A 224 2.35 -1.96 -10.43
N GLU A 225 2.75 -2.50 -9.29
CA GLU A 225 2.26 -1.97 -8.02
C GLU A 225 2.90 -0.61 -7.72
N CYS A 226 4.18 -0.40 -8.01
CA CYS A 226 4.93 0.78 -7.59
C CYS A 226 6.01 1.26 -8.59
N GLN A 227 5.94 0.92 -9.87
CA GLN A 227 7.00 1.22 -10.86
C GLN A 227 6.50 2.05 -12.05
N GLU A 228 5.49 2.86 -11.87
CA GLU A 228 5.07 3.87 -12.84
C GLU A 228 5.90 5.16 -12.66
N PHE A 229 5.78 6.12 -13.57
CA PHE A 229 6.39 7.43 -13.36
C PHE A 229 5.97 8.02 -12.01
N TYR A 230 6.88 8.60 -11.27
CA TYR A 230 6.72 8.79 -9.83
C TYR A 230 6.34 7.49 -9.12
N GLY A 231 7.14 6.45 -9.23
CA GLY A 231 6.96 5.23 -8.44
C GLY A 231 6.65 5.56 -6.98
N ALA A 232 7.31 6.59 -6.43
CA ALA A 232 6.98 7.19 -5.14
C ALA A 232 6.78 8.70 -5.30
N ILE A 233 5.66 9.24 -4.79
CA ILE A 233 5.45 10.68 -4.64
C ILE A 233 6.15 11.12 -3.36
N THR A 234 7.16 11.96 -3.50
CA THR A 234 8.01 12.43 -2.40
C THR A 234 8.04 13.95 -2.35
N LEU A 235 8.71 14.52 -1.35
CA LEU A 235 8.94 15.98 -1.26
C LEU A 235 9.75 16.55 -2.45
N ASN A 236 10.31 15.70 -3.32
CA ASN A 236 11.03 16.08 -4.52
C ASN A 236 10.19 15.98 -5.81
N SER A 237 8.91 15.58 -5.72
CA SER A 237 8.03 15.44 -6.87
C SER A 237 7.46 16.79 -7.29
N GLU A 238 8.23 17.53 -8.12
CA GLU A 238 7.96 18.92 -8.49
C GLU A 238 6.89 19.08 -9.59
N GLU A 239 6.65 18.04 -10.41
CA GLU A 239 5.69 18.11 -11.49
C GLU A 239 4.26 17.86 -11.00
N PRO A 240 3.23 18.42 -11.65
CA PRO A 240 1.84 18.04 -11.42
C PRO A 240 1.57 16.58 -11.80
N LEU A 241 0.52 16.03 -11.22
CA LEU A 241 0.03 14.67 -11.56
C LEU A 241 -0.52 14.64 -13.00
N GLY A 242 -0.31 13.52 -13.70
CA GLY A 242 -0.82 13.28 -15.04
C GLY A 242 -2.36 13.31 -15.13
N GLU A 243 -2.88 13.46 -16.36
CA GLU A 243 -4.31 13.67 -16.58
C GLU A 243 -5.18 12.44 -16.26
N GLN A 244 -4.70 11.24 -16.60
CA GLN A 244 -5.43 10.00 -16.36
C GLN A 244 -4.48 8.93 -15.82
N ILE A 245 -4.50 8.73 -14.51
CA ILE A 245 -3.51 7.90 -13.80
C ILE A 245 -4.15 7.07 -12.69
N VAL A 246 -3.42 6.03 -12.29
CA VAL A 246 -3.71 5.20 -11.12
C VAL A 246 -2.68 5.50 -10.04
N THR A 247 -3.12 5.67 -8.82
CA THR A 247 -2.28 5.96 -7.66
C THR A 247 -2.75 5.15 -6.46
N MET A 248 -1.83 4.62 -5.70
CA MET A 248 -2.08 4.03 -4.39
C MET A 248 -1.81 5.09 -3.32
N LEU A 249 -2.83 5.40 -2.52
CA LEU A 249 -2.67 6.18 -1.31
C LEU A 249 -2.43 5.20 -0.16
N ASP A 250 -1.16 5.01 0.17
CA ASP A 250 -0.62 4.05 1.14
C ASP A 250 -0.09 4.81 2.35
N VAL A 251 -0.94 5.02 3.33
CA VAL A 251 -0.60 5.79 4.53
C VAL A 251 -0.36 4.85 5.70
N ALA A 252 0.81 5.00 6.33
CA ALA A 252 1.21 4.12 7.41
C ALA A 252 2.00 4.84 8.50
N VAL A 253 2.01 4.25 9.69
CA VAL A 253 2.91 4.56 10.79
C VAL A 253 3.60 3.29 11.27
N ARG A 254 4.90 3.35 11.53
CA ARG A 254 5.69 2.22 12.02
C ARG A 254 6.14 2.43 13.46
N GLY A 255 6.06 1.38 14.26
CA GLY A 255 6.53 1.38 15.64
C GLY A 255 8.02 1.11 15.81
N VAL A 256 8.70 0.70 14.74
CA VAL A 256 10.14 0.42 14.74
C VAL A 256 10.92 1.49 13.99
N GLY A 257 12.18 1.69 14.41
CA GLY A 257 13.10 2.59 13.75
C GLY A 257 13.80 1.97 12.54
N ASN A 258 15.08 2.32 12.36
CA ASN A 258 15.85 1.84 11.20
C ASN A 258 16.32 0.39 11.32
N MET A 259 16.37 -0.14 12.54
CA MET A 259 16.74 -1.52 12.82
C MET A 259 15.52 -2.28 13.30
N TRP A 260 15.43 -3.57 12.95
CA TRP A 260 14.30 -4.43 13.29
C TRP A 260 13.97 -4.48 14.80
N ASN A 261 14.97 -4.37 15.64
CA ASN A 261 14.87 -4.37 17.10
C ASN A 261 14.86 -2.98 17.73
N ASP A 262 14.85 -1.92 16.93
CA ASP A 262 14.78 -0.53 17.41
C ASP A 262 13.31 -0.15 17.63
N VAL A 263 12.77 -0.46 18.81
CA VAL A 263 11.38 -0.17 19.17
C VAL A 263 11.21 1.30 19.54
N VAL A 264 10.60 2.06 18.65
CA VAL A 264 10.30 3.49 18.83
C VAL A 264 8.95 3.67 19.52
N ILE A 265 7.92 2.94 19.10
CA ILE A 265 6.59 2.96 19.68
C ILE A 265 6.30 1.56 20.22
N PRO A 266 6.38 1.35 21.56
CA PRO A 266 6.12 0.05 22.16
C PRO A 266 4.67 -0.42 21.90
N GLY A 267 4.50 -1.72 21.68
CA GLY A 267 3.18 -2.34 21.50
C GLY A 267 2.51 -2.08 20.16
N MET A 268 3.15 -1.32 19.26
CA MET A 268 2.69 -1.13 17.89
C MET A 268 3.83 -1.49 16.93
N ASP A 269 3.55 -2.31 15.93
CA ASP A 269 4.53 -2.67 14.90
C ASP A 269 4.31 -1.84 13.62
N TYR A 270 3.23 -2.10 12.89
CA TYR A 270 2.87 -1.36 11.68
C TYR A 270 1.35 -1.18 11.62
N VAL A 271 0.90 0.03 11.38
CA VAL A 271 -0.52 0.34 11.15
C VAL A 271 -0.64 1.11 9.85
N LEU A 272 -1.50 0.66 8.96
CA LEU A 272 -1.66 1.26 7.64
C LEU A 272 -3.08 1.15 7.09
N VAL A 273 -3.36 2.03 6.12
CA VAL A 273 -4.50 1.99 5.20
C VAL A 273 -3.99 2.31 3.81
N GLU A 274 -4.31 1.45 2.83
CA GLU A 274 -4.03 1.71 1.43
C GLU A 274 -5.26 1.49 0.57
N LYS A 275 -5.52 2.43 -0.33
CA LYS A 275 -6.58 2.36 -1.34
C LYS A 275 -6.07 2.81 -2.71
N THR A 276 -6.61 2.21 -3.74
CA THR A 276 -6.35 2.63 -5.12
C THR A 276 -7.20 3.83 -5.48
N LEU A 277 -6.57 4.86 -6.01
CA LEU A 277 -7.20 6.06 -6.55
C LEU A 277 -7.14 6.05 -8.07
N GLY A 278 -8.22 6.45 -8.73
CA GLY A 278 -8.25 6.79 -10.14
C GLY A 278 -8.39 8.30 -10.31
N LYS A 279 -7.43 8.94 -10.99
CA LYS A 279 -7.53 10.34 -11.40
C LYS A 279 -8.03 10.41 -12.85
N PHE A 280 -9.05 11.22 -13.09
CA PHE A 280 -9.71 11.45 -14.38
C PHE A 280 -9.81 12.96 -14.62
N GLY A 281 -8.80 13.55 -15.24
CA GLY A 281 -8.66 15.00 -15.28
C GLY A 281 -8.53 15.58 -13.86
N GLU A 282 -9.42 16.47 -13.48
CA GLU A 282 -9.46 17.07 -12.13
C GLU A 282 -10.16 16.18 -11.08
N ARG A 283 -10.97 15.19 -11.52
CA ARG A 283 -11.73 14.30 -10.64
C ARG A 283 -10.85 13.18 -10.12
N VAL A 284 -11.02 12.87 -8.84
CA VAL A 284 -10.35 11.75 -8.16
C VAL A 284 -11.39 10.87 -7.49
N ASP A 285 -11.45 9.61 -7.92
CA ASP A 285 -12.29 8.57 -7.35
C ASP A 285 -11.44 7.60 -6.51
N VAL A 286 -11.94 7.18 -5.35
CA VAL A 286 -11.42 6.00 -4.64
C VAL A 286 -12.06 4.79 -5.33
N LEU A 287 -11.23 3.88 -5.87
CA LEU A 287 -11.72 2.77 -6.68
C LEU A 287 -12.14 1.56 -5.84
N ASN A 288 -11.60 1.41 -4.65
CA ASN A 288 -12.03 0.42 -3.66
C ASN A 288 -13.29 0.91 -2.93
N GLU A 289 -14.28 0.05 -2.78
CA GLU A 289 -15.59 0.40 -2.22
C GLU A 289 -15.71 0.08 -0.72
N LEU A 290 -14.87 -0.80 -0.17
CA LEU A 290 -14.83 -1.06 1.26
C LEU A 290 -14.48 0.22 2.05
N PRO A 291 -15.02 0.39 3.27
CA PRO A 291 -14.66 1.53 4.12
C PRO A 291 -13.17 1.51 4.51
N ILE A 292 -12.66 2.60 5.07
CA ILE A 292 -11.28 2.68 5.55
C ILE A 292 -11.08 1.74 6.75
N ASN A 293 -12.02 1.75 7.72
CA ASN A 293 -11.98 0.89 8.90
C ASN A 293 -12.64 -0.44 8.61
N LEU A 294 -11.86 -1.51 8.59
CA LEU A 294 -12.32 -2.85 8.31
C LEU A 294 -12.45 -3.75 9.56
N GLN A 295 -12.23 -3.21 10.76
CA GLN A 295 -12.30 -4.00 12.00
C GLN A 295 -13.62 -4.75 12.18
N ARG A 296 -14.73 -4.17 11.74
CA ARG A 296 -16.06 -4.79 11.85
C ARG A 296 -16.26 -6.06 11.02
N TYR A 297 -15.36 -6.33 10.07
CA TYR A 297 -15.43 -7.50 9.18
C TYR A 297 -14.67 -8.72 9.76
N VAL A 298 -13.87 -8.54 10.82
CA VAL A 298 -13.09 -9.63 11.43
C VAL A 298 -14.01 -10.68 12.04
N GLY A 299 -13.83 -11.95 11.64
CA GLY A 299 -14.61 -13.10 12.15
C GLY A 299 -16.09 -13.08 11.77
N ARG A 300 -16.50 -12.24 10.82
CA ARG A 300 -17.90 -12.20 10.37
C ARG A 300 -18.04 -12.94 9.07
N VAL A 301 -18.72 -14.08 9.11
CA VAL A 301 -19.31 -14.67 7.91
C VAL A 301 -20.36 -13.68 7.42
N VAL A 302 -20.16 -13.15 6.22
CA VAL A 302 -21.15 -12.28 5.58
C VAL A 302 -22.32 -13.17 5.17
N ASP A 303 -23.49 -12.91 5.76
CA ASP A 303 -24.76 -13.57 5.38
C ASP A 303 -25.21 -13.14 3.98
#